data_5e0718276368f0497c1a84507bdd9e3e
#
_entry.id   5e0718276368f0497c1a84507bdd9e3e
#
_cell.length_a   1.000
_cell.length_b   1.000
_cell.length_c   1.000
_cell.angle_alpha   90.00
_cell.angle_beta   90.00
_cell.angle_gamma   90.00
#
_symmetry.space_group_name_H-M   'P 1'
#
loop_
_entity.id
_entity.type
_entity.pdbx_description
1 polymer ?
#
loop_
_entity_poly.entity_id
_entity_poly.type
_entity_poly.pdbx_seq_one_letter_code
_entity_poly.pdbx_strand_id
1 'polypeptide(L)'
;SDGLTGNYTEDTVALIDSLRESVALPNDAPNKAQLQDEAKAKINGFASRYRRNPSVSNLSSFSTMRTALNALAGHYSSYPNRPVPQKLQDRLEQEFRQVESALKRGA
;
A
#
# COMPACT_ATOMS: atom_id res chain seq x y z
N SER A 1 7.67 -10.96 -13.26
CA SER A 1 8.25 -10.31 -12.09
C SER A 1 7.22 -9.44 -11.39
N ASP A 2 7.17 -9.51 -10.07
CA ASP A 2 6.25 -8.70 -9.28
C ASP A 2 6.84 -7.34 -8.90
N GLY A 3 8.04 -7.02 -9.37
CA GLY A 3 8.72 -5.77 -9.08
C GLY A 3 9.35 -5.69 -7.70
N LEU A 4 9.28 -6.77 -6.91
CA LEU A 4 9.85 -6.80 -5.56
C LEU A 4 11.31 -7.20 -5.58
N THR A 5 12.10 -6.62 -4.66
CA THR A 5 13.54 -6.87 -4.57
C THR A 5 13.89 -8.00 -3.61
N GLY A 6 12.96 -8.34 -2.72
CA GLY A 6 13.23 -9.26 -1.62
C GLY A 6 13.72 -8.56 -0.36
N ASN A 7 14.01 -7.27 -0.44
CA ASN A 7 14.35 -6.46 0.73
C ASN A 7 13.07 -5.82 1.27
N TYR A 8 12.67 -6.20 2.48
CA TYR A 8 11.40 -5.78 3.04
C TYR A 8 11.29 -4.25 3.17
N THR A 9 12.33 -3.60 3.68
CA THR A 9 12.32 -2.14 3.86
C THR A 9 12.19 -1.43 2.52
N GLU A 10 13.01 -1.81 1.54
CA GLU A 10 12.96 -1.20 0.20
C GLU A 10 11.62 -1.42 -0.48
N ASP A 11 11.12 -2.65 -0.40
CA ASP A 11 9.83 -2.99 -1.04
C ASP A 11 8.67 -2.24 -0.40
N THR A 12 8.70 -2.10 0.93
CA THR A 12 7.65 -1.37 1.66
C THR A 12 7.66 0.11 1.29
N VAL A 13 8.83 0.74 1.29
CA VAL A 13 8.95 2.17 0.93
C VAL A 13 8.50 2.40 -0.52
N ALA A 14 8.94 1.55 -1.43
CA ALA A 14 8.55 1.67 -2.84
C ALA A 14 7.04 1.54 -3.03
N LEU A 15 6.41 0.60 -2.31
CA LEU A 15 4.96 0.42 -2.38
C LEU A 15 4.23 1.64 -1.82
N ILE A 16 4.67 2.16 -0.67
CA ILE A 16 4.06 3.36 -0.07
C ILE A 16 4.12 4.53 -1.06
N ASP A 17 5.28 4.78 -1.67
CA ASP A 17 5.43 5.87 -2.62
C ASP A 17 4.50 5.71 -3.81
N SER A 18 4.39 4.48 -4.34
CA SER A 18 3.49 4.17 -5.45
C SER A 18 2.03 4.39 -5.07
N LEU A 19 1.63 3.99 -3.85
CA LEU A 19 0.26 4.12 -3.39
C LEU A 19 -0.11 5.58 -3.10
N ARG A 20 0.84 6.39 -2.62
CA ARG A 20 0.62 7.82 -2.46
C ARG A 20 0.24 8.47 -3.79
N GLU A 21 0.90 8.09 -4.87
CA GLU A 21 0.55 8.58 -6.20
C GLU A 21 -0.85 8.11 -6.62
N SER A 22 -1.15 6.84 -6.38
CA SER A 22 -2.42 6.25 -6.77
C SER A 22 -3.59 6.92 -6.06
N VAL A 23 -3.49 7.15 -4.74
CA VAL A 23 -4.60 7.74 -3.97
C VAL A 23 -4.80 9.22 -4.27
N ALA A 24 -3.78 9.90 -4.78
CA ALA A 24 -3.84 11.33 -5.10
C ALA A 24 -4.35 11.61 -6.52
N LEU A 25 -4.64 10.57 -7.32
CA LEU A 25 -5.09 10.75 -8.69
C LEU A 25 -6.41 11.53 -8.73
N PRO A 26 -6.50 12.56 -9.59
CA PRO A 26 -7.78 13.24 -9.78
C PRO A 26 -8.81 12.30 -10.41
N ASN A 27 -10.08 12.57 -10.14
CA ASN A 27 -11.16 11.72 -10.60
C ASN A 27 -11.22 11.61 -12.14
N ASP A 28 -10.74 12.62 -12.84
CA ASP A 28 -10.73 12.68 -14.31
C ASP A 28 -9.42 12.23 -14.94
N ALA A 29 -8.50 11.64 -14.16
CA ALA A 29 -7.24 11.14 -14.70
C ALA A 29 -7.52 10.08 -15.77
N PRO A 30 -6.96 10.21 -16.98
CA PRO A 30 -7.31 9.30 -18.09
C PRO A 30 -6.85 7.86 -17.87
N ASN A 31 -5.83 7.65 -17.05
CA ASN A 31 -5.28 6.32 -16.76
C ASN A 31 -5.66 5.82 -15.36
N LYS A 32 -6.70 6.39 -14.75
CA LYS A 32 -7.08 6.07 -13.38
C LYS A 32 -7.38 4.59 -13.18
N ALA A 33 -8.18 4.00 -14.07
CA ALA A 33 -8.56 2.59 -13.95
C ALA A 33 -7.34 1.67 -14.01
N GLN A 34 -6.42 1.94 -14.94
CA GLN A 34 -5.20 1.16 -15.07
C GLN A 34 -4.32 1.27 -13.83
N LEU A 35 -4.17 2.49 -13.30
CA LEU A 35 -3.33 2.71 -12.11
C LEU A 35 -3.94 2.09 -10.87
N GLN A 36 -5.28 2.07 -10.75
CA GLN A 36 -5.95 1.38 -9.64
C GLN A 36 -5.75 -0.14 -9.73
N ASP A 37 -5.81 -0.71 -10.92
CA ASP A 37 -5.56 -2.14 -11.13
C ASP A 37 -4.12 -2.49 -10.79
N GLU A 38 -3.17 -1.65 -11.20
CA GLU A 38 -1.76 -1.83 -10.85
C GLU A 38 -1.54 -1.75 -9.34
N ALA A 39 -2.22 -0.81 -8.67
CA ALA A 39 -2.13 -0.67 -7.22
C ALA A 39 -2.63 -1.94 -6.52
N LYS A 40 -3.76 -2.48 -6.95
CA LYS A 40 -4.29 -3.74 -6.39
C LYS A 40 -3.31 -4.89 -6.60
N ALA A 41 -2.70 -4.99 -7.78
CA ALA A 41 -1.73 -6.04 -8.08
C ALA A 41 -0.50 -5.91 -7.19
N LYS A 42 0.01 -4.69 -6.98
CA LYS A 42 1.16 -4.45 -6.10
C LYS A 42 0.85 -4.79 -4.64
N ILE A 43 -0.35 -4.43 -4.18
CA ILE A 43 -0.80 -4.76 -2.83
C ILE A 43 -0.82 -6.28 -2.64
N ASN A 44 -1.42 -7.01 -3.58
CA ASN A 44 -1.51 -8.46 -3.50
C ASN A 44 -0.13 -9.13 -3.57
N GLY A 45 0.75 -8.62 -4.43
CA GLY A 45 2.12 -9.15 -4.57
C GLY A 45 2.93 -8.97 -3.28
N PHE A 46 2.86 -7.77 -2.69
CA PHE A 46 3.55 -7.49 -1.43
C PHE A 46 3.02 -8.38 -0.31
N ALA A 47 1.71 -8.48 -0.14
CA ALA A 47 1.12 -9.30 0.90
C ALA A 47 1.48 -10.77 0.73
N SER A 48 1.42 -11.29 -0.49
CA SER A 48 1.78 -12.68 -0.77
C SER A 48 3.23 -12.99 -0.45
N ARG A 49 4.13 -12.03 -0.73
CA ARG A 49 5.56 -12.20 -0.52
C ARG A 49 5.90 -12.24 0.97
N TYR A 50 5.33 -11.36 1.77
CA TYR A 50 5.82 -11.11 3.11
C TYR A 50 4.97 -11.71 4.24
N ARG A 51 3.70 -12.04 4.00
CA ARG A 51 2.84 -12.59 5.06
C ARG A 51 3.34 -13.92 5.61
N ARG A 52 4.10 -14.67 4.83
CA ARG A 52 4.63 -15.98 5.22
C ARG A 52 6.06 -15.93 5.75
N ASN A 53 6.63 -14.74 5.83
CA ASN A 53 7.97 -14.55 6.34
C ASN A 53 7.91 -14.20 7.83
N PRO A 54 8.26 -15.14 8.74
CA PRO A 54 8.11 -14.88 10.19
C PRO A 54 8.96 -13.71 10.69
N SER A 55 10.11 -13.45 10.04
CA SER A 55 10.96 -12.34 10.45
C SER A 55 10.35 -10.97 10.12
N VAL A 56 9.34 -10.94 9.26
CA VAL A 56 8.65 -9.72 8.85
C VAL A 56 7.24 -9.66 9.42
N SER A 57 6.49 -10.76 9.36
CA SER A 57 5.07 -10.75 9.70
C SER A 57 4.79 -10.41 11.17
N ASN A 58 5.80 -10.52 12.03
CA ASN A 58 5.69 -10.15 13.44
C ASN A 58 6.05 -8.69 13.72
N LEU A 59 6.49 -7.94 12.71
CA LEU A 59 6.87 -6.54 12.89
C LEU A 59 5.63 -5.64 12.96
N SER A 60 5.70 -4.58 13.77
CA SER A 60 4.62 -3.61 13.85
C SER A 60 4.42 -2.88 12.53
N SER A 61 5.50 -2.63 11.77
CA SER A 61 5.40 -2.04 10.45
C SER A 61 4.54 -2.89 9.51
N PHE A 62 4.70 -4.21 9.56
CA PHE A 62 3.90 -5.10 8.71
C PHE A 62 2.43 -5.10 9.12
N SER A 63 2.15 -5.12 10.42
CA SER A 63 0.78 -5.08 10.93
C SER A 63 0.06 -3.81 10.49
N THR A 64 0.70 -2.65 10.66
CA THR A 64 0.14 -1.36 10.23
C THR A 64 -0.03 -1.31 8.71
N MET A 65 1.00 -1.78 7.98
CA MET A 65 0.93 -1.82 6.53
C MET A 65 -0.22 -2.69 6.04
N ARG A 66 -0.41 -3.87 6.62
CA ARG A 66 -1.51 -4.76 6.25
C ARG A 66 -2.87 -4.09 6.46
N THR A 67 -3.04 -3.37 7.56
CA THR A 67 -4.28 -2.63 7.84
C THR A 67 -4.52 -1.58 6.76
N ALA A 68 -3.50 -0.80 6.42
CA ALA A 68 -3.61 0.22 5.37
C ALA A 68 -3.93 -0.40 4.02
N LEU A 69 -3.23 -1.46 3.65
CA LEU A 69 -3.41 -2.12 2.35
C LEU A 69 -4.79 -2.74 2.23
N ASN A 70 -5.30 -3.36 3.29
CA ASN A 70 -6.65 -3.94 3.28
C ASN A 70 -7.72 -2.86 3.08
N ALA A 71 -7.56 -1.70 3.72
CA ALA A 71 -8.50 -0.60 3.58
C ALA A 71 -8.52 -0.07 2.15
N LEU A 72 -7.34 0.14 1.56
CA LEU A 72 -7.25 0.68 0.20
C LEU A 72 -7.73 -0.34 -0.84
N ALA A 73 -7.30 -1.59 -0.74
CA ALA A 73 -7.74 -2.64 -1.65
C ALA A 73 -9.26 -2.84 -1.58
N GLY A 74 -9.83 -2.77 -0.36
CA GLY A 74 -11.27 -2.86 -0.16
C GLY A 74 -12.01 -1.73 -0.86
N HIS A 75 -11.48 -0.50 -0.77
CA HIS A 75 -12.08 0.63 -1.46
C HIS A 75 -12.06 0.41 -2.99
N TYR A 76 -10.91 0.05 -3.55
CA TYR A 76 -10.79 -0.14 -4.99
C TYR A 76 -11.69 -1.27 -5.50
N SER A 77 -11.88 -2.32 -4.71
CA SER A 77 -12.74 -3.44 -5.10
C SER A 77 -14.22 -3.10 -5.00
N SER A 78 -14.61 -2.33 -3.97
CA SER A 78 -16.01 -1.97 -3.73
C SER A 78 -16.48 -0.80 -4.59
N TYR A 79 -15.56 0.11 -4.92
CA TYR A 79 -15.88 1.35 -5.65
C TYR A 79 -14.95 1.54 -6.84
N PRO A 80 -15.04 0.65 -7.86
CA PRO A 80 -14.17 0.77 -9.04
C PRO A 80 -14.36 2.13 -9.72
N ASN A 81 -13.26 2.72 -10.14
CA ASN A 81 -13.22 4.00 -10.85
C ASN A 81 -13.67 5.22 -10.03
N ARG A 82 -13.81 5.06 -8.71
CA ARG A 82 -14.12 6.19 -7.84
C ARG A 82 -12.87 6.71 -7.15
N PRO A 83 -12.80 8.03 -6.91
CA PRO A 83 -11.66 8.58 -6.17
C PRO A 83 -11.65 8.08 -4.73
N VAL A 84 -10.45 8.00 -4.16
CA VAL A 84 -10.32 7.65 -2.74
C VAL A 84 -10.85 8.83 -1.91
N PRO A 85 -11.82 8.61 -1.00
CA PRO A 85 -12.35 9.70 -0.19
C PRO A 85 -11.26 10.35 0.65
N GLN A 86 -11.39 11.65 0.91
CA GLN A 86 -10.39 12.40 1.66
C GLN A 86 -10.12 11.80 3.03
N LYS A 87 -11.17 11.34 3.72
CA LYS A 87 -11.01 10.71 5.03
C LYS A 87 -10.12 9.48 4.97
N LEU A 88 -10.28 8.66 3.93
CA LEU A 88 -9.44 7.49 3.73
C LEU A 88 -8.01 7.89 3.35
N GLN A 89 -7.85 8.89 2.50
CA GLN A 89 -6.53 9.40 2.16
C GLN A 89 -5.77 9.87 3.40
N ASP A 90 -6.44 10.60 4.28
CA ASP A 90 -5.81 11.11 5.51
C ASP A 90 -5.40 9.96 6.43
N ARG A 91 -6.26 8.96 6.57
CA ARG A 91 -5.96 7.76 7.36
C ARG A 91 -4.77 7.01 6.80
N LEU A 92 -4.75 6.80 5.48
CA LEU A 92 -3.65 6.07 4.82
C LEU A 92 -2.33 6.82 4.99
N GLU A 93 -2.33 8.14 4.83
CA GLU A 93 -1.12 8.93 5.00
C GLU A 93 -0.57 8.81 6.42
N GLN A 94 -1.45 8.84 7.41
CA GLN A 94 -1.03 8.67 8.81
C GLN A 94 -0.44 7.28 9.03
N GLU A 95 -1.07 6.23 8.51
CA GLU A 95 -0.58 4.87 8.62
C GLU A 95 0.74 4.68 7.88
N PHE A 96 0.87 5.25 6.69
CA PHE A 96 2.14 5.18 5.94
C PHE A 96 3.30 5.84 6.71
N ARG A 97 3.04 6.98 7.35
CA ARG A 97 4.06 7.64 8.18
C ARG A 97 4.45 6.79 9.38
N GLN A 98 3.50 6.11 10.00
CA GLN A 98 3.77 5.18 11.09
C GLN A 98 4.66 4.02 10.62
N VAL A 99 4.35 3.47 9.44
CA VAL A 99 5.15 2.39 8.86
C VAL A 99 6.59 2.87 8.60
N GLU A 100 6.73 4.03 7.95
CA GLU A 100 8.06 4.57 7.64
C GLU A 100 8.88 4.79 8.90
N SER A 101 8.25 5.32 9.95
CA SER A 101 8.92 5.52 11.23
C SER A 101 9.35 4.20 11.87
N ALA A 102 8.47 3.19 11.82
CA ALA A 102 8.79 1.86 12.36
C ALA A 102 9.95 1.22 11.60
N LEU A 103 9.97 1.34 10.27
CA LEU A 103 11.05 0.80 9.45
C LEU A 103 12.41 1.37 9.85
N LYS A 104 12.48 2.66 10.18
CA LYS A 104 13.72 3.30 10.61
C LYS A 104 14.23 2.73 11.93
N ARG A 105 13.34 2.19 12.76
CA ARG A 105 13.71 1.56 14.05
C ARG A 105 13.94 0.06 13.90
N GLY A 106 13.79 -0.49 12.71
CA GLY A 106 13.85 -1.93 12.51
C GLY A 106 12.61 -2.67 13.02
N ALA A 107 11.54 -1.96 13.22
CA ALA A 107 10.29 -2.52 13.73
C ALA A 107 9.25 -2.69 12.63
#